data_ae43638d584793fc2a714626f58824f5
#
_entry.id   ae43638d584793fc2a714626f58824f5
#
_cell.length_a   1.000
_cell.length_b   1.000
_cell.length_c   1.000
_cell.angle_alpha   90.00
_cell.angle_beta   90.00
_cell.angle_gamma   90.00
#
_symmetry.space_group_name_H-M   'P 1'
#
loop_
_entity.id
_entity.type
_entity.pdbx_description
1 polymer ?
#
loop_
_entity_poly.entity_id
_entity_poly.type
_entity_poly.pdbx_seq_one_letter_code
_entity_poly.pdbx_strand_id
1 'polypeptide(L)'
;MVGSVPTIRDARPGEAQLLEDLQRRSSLVYEETRGQLLAHPDAISLPEQAITDGTVRVACAPDRVLGFSVTVPSADGDGPDELDGLFVEPDLWRSGIGRALIADVAARAVRRGVTVIEVTANPRALDFYRAVGFRALQNVPTRFGPGLRMRLLVDEADPASR
;
A
#
# COMPACT_ATOMS: atom_id res chain seq x y z
N MET A 1 -5.41 -11.90 21.92
CA MET A 1 -5.96 -10.64 22.36
C MET A 1 -6.24 -9.74 21.19
N VAL A 2 -7.37 -9.14 21.20
CA VAL A 2 -7.68 -8.19 20.16
C VAL A 2 -6.61 -7.12 20.19
N GLY A 3 -5.89 -7.03 19.12
CA GLY A 3 -4.77 -6.15 19.06
C GLY A 3 -5.12 -4.70 19.25
N SER A 4 -4.25 -3.99 19.89
CA SER A 4 -4.26 -2.56 19.86
C SER A 4 -4.15 -2.09 18.41
N VAL A 5 -4.68 -0.93 18.10
CA VAL A 5 -4.52 -0.29 16.80
C VAL A 5 -3.02 -0.12 16.55
N PRO A 6 -2.53 -0.50 15.36
CA PRO A 6 -1.11 -0.31 15.06
C PRO A 6 -0.76 1.17 15.02
N THR A 7 0.47 1.49 15.40
CA THR A 7 1.02 2.82 15.21
C THR A 7 1.43 2.97 13.76
N ILE A 8 1.09 4.09 13.13
CA ILE A 8 1.52 4.37 11.76
C ILE A 8 2.46 5.57 11.79
N ARG A 9 3.60 5.43 11.17
CA ARG A 9 4.66 6.44 11.16
C ARG A 9 5.38 6.45 9.83
N ASP A 10 6.18 7.48 9.61
CA ASP A 10 7.09 7.48 8.45
C ASP A 10 8.11 6.35 8.61
N ALA A 11 8.50 5.77 7.47
CA ALA A 11 9.63 4.85 7.46
C ALA A 11 10.88 5.61 7.88
N ARG A 12 11.80 4.90 8.53
CA ARG A 12 13.05 5.47 9.04
C ARG A 12 14.20 5.16 8.09
N PRO A 13 15.18 6.05 8.00
CA PRO A 13 16.40 5.74 7.23
C PRO A 13 16.97 4.40 7.66
N GLY A 14 17.38 3.59 6.68
CA GLY A 14 17.91 2.26 6.95
C GLY A 14 16.90 1.15 6.98
N GLU A 15 15.60 1.44 6.89
CA GLU A 15 14.57 0.41 6.91
C GLU A 15 14.26 -0.19 5.53
N ALA A 16 14.85 0.31 4.46
CA ALA A 16 14.50 -0.12 3.10
C ALA A 16 14.61 -1.64 2.92
N GLN A 17 15.70 -2.24 3.37
CA GLN A 17 15.89 -3.69 3.21
C GLN A 17 14.86 -4.49 3.99
N LEU A 18 14.56 -4.07 5.20
CA LEU A 18 13.55 -4.73 6.03
C LEU A 18 12.17 -4.69 5.34
N LEU A 19 11.85 -3.56 4.74
CA LEU A 19 10.57 -3.40 4.05
C LEU A 19 10.53 -4.20 2.74
N GLU A 20 11.64 -4.25 1.99
CA GLU A 20 11.72 -5.10 0.81
C GLU A 20 11.52 -6.57 1.18
N ASP A 21 12.10 -7.02 2.28
CA ASP A 21 11.96 -8.39 2.73
C ASP A 21 10.50 -8.70 3.09
N LEU A 22 9.82 -7.75 3.73
CA LEU A 22 8.39 -7.89 4.04
C LEU A 22 7.58 -7.97 2.74
N GLN A 23 7.84 -7.08 1.80
CA GLN A 23 7.15 -7.07 0.50
C GLN A 23 7.34 -8.41 -0.21
N ARG A 24 8.55 -8.95 -0.18
CA ARG A 24 8.85 -10.23 -0.81
C ARG A 24 8.05 -11.35 -0.17
N ARG A 25 8.03 -11.42 1.16
CA ARG A 25 7.24 -12.45 1.86
C ARG A 25 5.77 -12.38 1.49
N SER A 26 5.20 -11.18 1.47
CA SER A 26 3.78 -11.01 1.18
C SER A 26 3.47 -11.30 -0.30
N SER A 27 4.38 -10.96 -1.20
CA SER A 27 4.18 -11.16 -2.64
C SER A 27 4.34 -12.62 -3.05
N LEU A 28 5.21 -13.37 -2.39
CA LEU A 28 5.44 -14.78 -2.70
C LEU A 28 4.29 -15.69 -2.29
N VAL A 29 3.33 -15.20 -1.54
CA VAL A 29 2.10 -15.95 -1.23
C VAL A 29 1.28 -16.22 -2.49
N TYR A 30 1.35 -15.33 -3.48
CA TYR A 30 0.57 -15.47 -4.72
C TYR A 30 1.27 -16.45 -5.68
N GLU A 31 0.70 -17.65 -5.83
CA GLU A 31 1.29 -18.68 -6.67
C GLU A 31 1.45 -18.25 -8.13
N GLU A 32 0.52 -17.45 -8.63
CA GLU A 32 0.49 -17.01 -10.02
C GLU A 32 1.74 -16.23 -10.42
N THR A 33 2.34 -15.52 -9.46
CA THR A 33 3.48 -14.66 -9.75
C THR A 33 4.76 -15.12 -9.05
N ARG A 34 4.69 -16.17 -8.23
CA ARG A 34 5.83 -16.62 -7.42
C ARG A 34 7.05 -16.93 -8.28
N GLY A 35 6.86 -17.71 -9.33
CA GLY A 35 7.97 -18.11 -10.19
C GLY A 35 8.64 -16.91 -10.85
N GLN A 36 7.84 -15.94 -11.29
CA GLN A 36 8.36 -14.73 -11.92
C GLN A 36 9.14 -13.87 -10.92
N LEU A 37 8.64 -13.75 -9.70
CA LEU A 37 9.33 -12.98 -8.67
C LEU A 37 10.65 -13.64 -8.27
N LEU A 38 10.67 -14.96 -8.17
CA LEU A 38 11.91 -15.69 -7.86
C LEU A 38 12.92 -15.57 -8.98
N ALA A 39 12.46 -15.53 -10.24
CA ALA A 39 13.34 -15.34 -11.39
C ALA A 39 13.81 -13.89 -11.55
N HIS A 40 13.08 -12.92 -11.00
CA HIS A 40 13.37 -11.50 -11.15
C HIS A 40 13.36 -10.81 -9.77
N PRO A 41 14.36 -11.10 -8.92
CA PRO A 41 14.39 -10.49 -7.58
C PRO A 41 14.49 -8.96 -7.60
N ASP A 42 14.95 -8.39 -8.71
CA ASP A 42 15.03 -6.94 -8.92
C ASP A 42 13.65 -6.28 -9.05
N ALA A 43 12.59 -7.07 -9.24
CA ALA A 43 11.23 -6.54 -9.33
C ALA A 43 10.77 -5.93 -8.00
N ILE A 44 11.37 -6.31 -6.89
CA ILE A 44 11.09 -5.73 -5.58
C ILE A 44 12.28 -4.87 -5.21
N SER A 45 12.05 -3.57 -5.17
CA SER A 45 13.10 -2.60 -4.84
C SER A 45 12.45 -1.38 -4.19
N LEU A 46 12.94 -1.02 -3.02
CA LEU A 46 12.50 0.18 -2.31
C LEU A 46 13.73 1.07 -2.12
N PRO A 47 13.89 2.10 -2.95
CA PRO A 47 15.05 2.98 -2.81
C PRO A 47 14.94 3.81 -1.54
N GLU A 48 16.09 4.08 -0.90
CA GLU A 48 16.15 4.95 0.26
C GLU A 48 15.56 6.33 -0.03
N GLN A 49 15.63 6.79 -1.27
CA GLN A 49 15.06 8.08 -1.67
C GLN A 49 13.55 8.13 -1.40
N ALA A 50 12.82 7.04 -1.60
CA ALA A 50 11.39 7.02 -1.30
C ALA A 50 11.13 7.27 0.20
N ILE A 51 11.99 6.72 1.05
CA ILE A 51 11.89 6.95 2.49
C ILE A 51 12.22 8.41 2.81
N THR A 52 13.29 8.93 2.24
CA THR A 52 13.68 10.34 2.44
C THR A 52 12.59 11.30 1.97
N ASP A 53 11.91 10.97 0.88
CA ASP A 53 10.84 11.81 0.32
C ASP A 53 9.55 11.75 1.15
N GLY A 54 9.48 10.88 2.16
CA GLY A 54 8.28 10.77 3.00
C GLY A 54 7.12 10.05 2.34
N THR A 55 7.39 9.22 1.32
CA THR A 55 6.34 8.51 0.59
C THR A 55 6.01 7.15 1.20
N VAL A 56 6.76 6.71 2.19
CA VAL A 56 6.62 5.37 2.79
C VAL A 56 6.11 5.50 4.22
N ARG A 57 4.96 4.86 4.48
CA ARG A 57 4.38 4.84 5.83
C ARG A 57 4.40 3.41 6.36
N VAL A 58 4.72 3.26 7.63
CA VAL A 58 4.92 1.96 8.28
C VAL A 58 3.91 1.78 9.38
N ALA A 59 3.23 0.64 9.37
CA ALA A 59 2.40 0.20 10.50
C ALA A 59 3.25 -0.69 11.38
N CYS A 60 3.31 -0.41 12.67
CA CYS A 60 4.17 -1.17 13.56
C CYS A 60 3.53 -1.42 14.93
N ALA A 61 3.95 -2.50 15.55
CA ALA A 61 3.82 -2.78 16.96
C ALA A 61 5.12 -2.34 17.65
N PRO A 62 5.20 -2.34 18.99
CA PRO A 62 6.41 -1.88 19.66
C PRO A 62 7.70 -2.60 19.25
N ASP A 63 7.58 -3.87 18.84
CA ASP A 63 8.74 -4.71 18.57
C ASP A 63 8.86 -5.22 17.13
N ARG A 64 7.93 -4.81 16.22
CA ARG A 64 8.02 -5.29 14.84
C ARG A 64 7.25 -4.40 13.88
N VAL A 65 7.68 -4.41 12.63
CA VAL A 65 6.96 -3.81 11.52
C VAL A 65 5.89 -4.81 11.05
N LEU A 66 4.67 -4.31 10.86
CA LEU A 66 3.52 -5.14 10.51
C LEU A 66 3.14 -5.02 9.04
N GLY A 67 3.44 -3.88 8.44
CA GLY A 67 3.12 -3.60 7.04
C GLY A 67 3.55 -2.20 6.67
N PHE A 68 3.41 -1.87 5.38
CA PHE A 68 3.75 -0.52 4.93
C PHE A 68 2.99 -0.16 3.65
N SER A 69 2.92 1.13 3.39
CA SER A 69 2.38 1.67 2.15
C SER A 69 3.40 2.57 1.47
N VAL A 70 3.32 2.65 0.15
CA VAL A 70 4.09 3.61 -0.64
C VAL A 70 3.10 4.42 -1.46
N THR A 71 3.10 5.73 -1.29
CA THR A 71 2.20 6.63 -2.01
C THR A 71 3.03 7.66 -2.76
N VAL A 72 2.81 7.76 -4.06
CA VAL A 72 3.53 8.70 -4.91
C VAL A 72 2.57 9.81 -5.33
N PRO A 73 2.86 11.07 -4.98
CA PRO A 73 2.01 12.17 -5.41
C PRO A 73 2.11 12.37 -6.92
N SER A 74 1.05 12.94 -7.53
CA SER A 74 1.11 13.25 -8.95
C SER A 74 2.21 14.26 -9.23
N ALA A 75 2.82 14.16 -10.41
CA ALA A 75 3.98 14.97 -10.78
C ALA A 75 3.66 16.48 -10.80
N ASP A 76 2.44 16.85 -11.19
CA ASP A 76 2.01 18.25 -11.27
C ASP A 76 1.31 18.75 -10.01
N GLY A 77 1.08 17.89 -9.03
CA GLY A 77 0.43 18.27 -7.79
C GLY A 77 -1.09 18.35 -7.84
N ASP A 78 -1.69 18.25 -9.01
CA ASP A 78 -3.14 18.41 -9.20
C ASP A 78 -3.88 17.12 -9.48
N GLY A 79 -3.16 16.05 -9.80
CA GLY A 79 -3.76 14.76 -10.12
C GLY A 79 -3.93 13.87 -8.90
N PRO A 80 -4.38 12.64 -9.13
CA PRO A 80 -4.54 11.67 -8.05
C PRO A 80 -3.18 11.24 -7.49
N ASP A 81 -3.18 10.88 -6.21
CA ASP A 81 -2.05 10.17 -5.65
C ASP A 81 -2.08 8.73 -6.15
N GLU A 82 -0.92 8.16 -6.36
CA GLU A 82 -0.80 6.74 -6.72
C GLU A 82 -0.41 5.95 -5.48
N LEU A 83 -1.24 4.98 -5.10
CA LEU A 83 -0.86 3.99 -4.11
C LEU A 83 0.01 2.96 -4.82
N ASP A 84 1.31 3.13 -4.73
CA ASP A 84 2.27 2.33 -5.46
C ASP A 84 2.53 0.98 -4.81
N GLY A 85 2.29 0.88 -3.51
CA GLY A 85 2.46 -0.37 -2.78
C GLY A 85 1.68 -0.40 -1.48
N LEU A 86 1.18 -1.58 -1.14
CA LEU A 86 0.54 -1.84 0.15
C LEU A 86 0.84 -3.30 0.50
N PHE A 87 1.62 -3.49 1.55
CA PHE A 87 2.11 -4.81 1.92
C PHE A 87 1.94 -5.03 3.41
N VAL A 88 1.43 -6.20 3.79
CA VAL A 88 1.20 -6.59 5.18
C VAL A 88 1.84 -7.96 5.39
N GLU A 89 2.45 -8.18 6.55
CA GLU A 89 2.98 -9.50 6.88
C GLU A 89 1.92 -10.56 6.67
N PRO A 90 2.24 -11.66 5.97
CA PRO A 90 1.23 -12.66 5.61
C PRO A 90 0.48 -13.25 6.81
N ASP A 91 1.15 -13.43 7.95
CA ASP A 91 0.51 -13.96 9.15
C ASP A 91 -0.48 -12.99 9.79
N LEU A 92 -0.52 -11.74 9.32
CA LEU A 92 -1.39 -10.69 9.85
C LEU A 92 -2.47 -10.26 8.86
N TRP A 93 -2.62 -10.95 7.76
CA TRP A 93 -3.71 -10.65 6.82
C TRP A 93 -5.06 -10.82 7.53
N ARG A 94 -6.00 -9.94 7.19
CA ARG A 94 -7.35 -9.89 7.78
C ARG A 94 -7.38 -9.43 9.24
N SER A 95 -6.30 -8.82 9.72
CA SER A 95 -6.23 -8.32 11.09
C SER A 95 -6.48 -6.81 11.18
N GLY A 96 -6.76 -6.15 10.04
CA GLY A 96 -7.04 -4.71 10.02
C GLY A 96 -5.84 -3.83 9.74
N ILE A 97 -4.65 -4.41 9.54
CA ILE A 97 -3.43 -3.63 9.26
C ILE A 97 -3.56 -2.89 7.92
N GLY A 98 -3.99 -3.60 6.86
CA GLY A 98 -4.16 -2.98 5.55
C GLY A 98 -5.19 -1.85 5.58
N ARG A 99 -6.30 -2.07 6.28
CA ARG A 99 -7.33 -1.04 6.44
C ARG A 99 -6.79 0.19 7.16
N ALA A 100 -5.99 0.00 8.20
CA ALA A 100 -5.37 1.10 8.94
C ALA A 100 -4.41 1.90 8.05
N LEU A 101 -3.63 1.21 7.23
CA LEU A 101 -2.72 1.87 6.29
C LEU A 101 -3.50 2.68 5.24
N ILE A 102 -4.59 2.15 4.70
CA ILE A 102 -5.43 2.89 3.75
C ILE A 102 -6.03 4.12 4.42
N ALA A 103 -6.51 4.00 5.66
CA ALA A 103 -7.05 5.15 6.38
C ALA A 103 -6.00 6.25 6.56
N ASP A 104 -4.76 5.87 6.85
CA ASP A 104 -3.64 6.81 6.97
C ASP A 104 -3.36 7.49 5.62
N VAL A 105 -3.30 6.71 4.53
CA VAL A 105 -3.06 7.26 3.20
C VAL A 105 -4.16 8.25 2.82
N ALA A 106 -5.42 7.92 3.07
CA ALA A 106 -6.56 8.78 2.78
C ALA A 106 -6.50 10.07 3.60
N ALA A 107 -6.20 9.98 4.89
CA ALA A 107 -6.12 11.16 5.75
C ALA A 107 -5.00 12.11 5.32
N ARG A 108 -3.87 11.56 4.90
CA ARG A 108 -2.75 12.38 4.42
C ARG A 108 -3.08 13.05 3.09
N ALA A 109 -3.78 12.35 2.20
CA ALA A 109 -4.23 12.92 0.93
C ALA A 109 -5.17 14.12 1.17
N VAL A 110 -6.15 13.96 2.05
CA VAL A 110 -7.08 15.02 2.41
C VAL A 110 -6.33 16.25 2.93
N ARG A 111 -5.35 16.05 3.80
CA ARG A 111 -4.57 17.18 4.35
C ARG A 111 -3.79 17.94 3.29
N ARG A 112 -3.46 17.31 2.17
CA ARG A 112 -2.76 17.95 1.04
C ARG A 112 -3.71 18.46 -0.03
N GLY A 113 -5.03 18.35 0.19
CA GLY A 113 -6.03 18.78 -0.78
C GLY A 113 -6.22 17.81 -1.94
N VAL A 114 -5.72 16.59 -1.82
CA VAL A 114 -5.90 15.54 -2.83
C VAL A 114 -7.24 14.86 -2.60
N THR A 115 -8.00 14.65 -3.66
CA THR A 115 -9.35 14.10 -3.57
C THR A 115 -9.47 12.69 -4.12
N VAL A 116 -8.43 12.17 -4.77
CA VAL A 116 -8.48 10.87 -5.44
C VAL A 116 -7.18 10.12 -5.20
N ILE A 117 -7.30 8.84 -4.86
CA ILE A 117 -6.18 7.91 -4.80
C ILE A 117 -6.45 6.80 -5.82
N GLU A 118 -5.44 6.46 -6.62
CA GLU A 118 -5.55 5.37 -7.58
C GLU A 118 -4.54 4.28 -7.26
N VAL A 119 -4.85 3.06 -7.65
CA VAL A 119 -4.00 1.89 -7.44
C VAL A 119 -4.12 0.96 -8.63
N THR A 120 -3.02 0.27 -8.96
CA THR A 120 -3.08 -0.90 -9.83
C THR A 120 -2.99 -2.12 -8.91
N ALA A 121 -4.13 -2.76 -8.70
CA ALA A 121 -4.25 -3.84 -7.74
C ALA A 121 -4.02 -5.19 -8.39
N ASN A 122 -3.44 -6.12 -7.64
CA ASN A 122 -3.49 -7.53 -8.00
C ASN A 122 -4.95 -7.97 -7.94
N PRO A 123 -5.47 -8.69 -8.96
CA PRO A 123 -6.87 -9.16 -8.90
C PRO A 123 -7.22 -9.96 -7.65
N ARG A 124 -6.24 -10.63 -7.04
CA ARG A 124 -6.44 -11.37 -5.78
C ARG A 124 -6.76 -10.46 -4.60
N ALA A 125 -6.42 -9.18 -4.68
CA ALA A 125 -6.69 -8.21 -3.63
C ALA A 125 -7.96 -7.38 -3.87
N LEU A 126 -8.74 -7.73 -4.91
CA LEU A 126 -9.92 -6.97 -5.29
C LEU A 126 -10.91 -6.79 -4.15
N ASP A 127 -11.21 -7.87 -3.43
CA ASP A 127 -12.19 -7.81 -2.34
C ASP A 127 -11.72 -6.89 -1.21
N PHE A 128 -10.41 -6.92 -0.92
CA PHE A 128 -9.84 -6.00 0.08
C PHE A 128 -10.05 -4.55 -0.35
N TYR A 129 -9.65 -4.22 -1.59
CA TYR A 129 -9.76 -2.83 -2.05
C TYR A 129 -11.20 -2.36 -2.12
N ARG A 130 -12.13 -3.22 -2.54
CA ARG A 130 -13.55 -2.88 -2.51
C ARG A 130 -14.04 -2.63 -1.08
N ALA A 131 -13.61 -3.46 -0.15
CA ALA A 131 -14.04 -3.34 1.25
C ALA A 131 -13.59 -2.02 1.88
N VAL A 132 -12.47 -1.45 1.43
CA VAL A 132 -11.97 -0.16 1.95
C VAL A 132 -12.43 1.02 1.09
N GLY A 133 -13.29 0.79 0.08
CA GLY A 133 -13.95 1.87 -0.64
C GLY A 133 -13.48 2.14 -2.06
N PHE A 134 -12.51 1.39 -2.56
CA PHE A 134 -12.06 1.57 -3.94
C PHE A 134 -13.07 1.02 -4.92
N ARG A 135 -13.15 1.65 -6.10
CA ARG A 135 -13.99 1.20 -7.21
C ARG A 135 -13.11 0.77 -8.36
N ALA A 136 -13.49 -0.32 -9.03
CA ALA A 136 -12.78 -0.80 -10.21
C ALA A 136 -13.01 0.15 -11.39
N LEU A 137 -11.94 0.45 -12.12
CA LEU A 137 -11.98 1.28 -13.33
C LEU A 137 -11.82 0.44 -14.58
N GLN A 138 -10.70 -0.29 -14.71
CA GLN A 138 -10.40 -1.06 -15.91
C GLN A 138 -9.28 -2.04 -15.62
N ASN A 139 -9.19 -3.07 -16.45
CA ASN A 139 -8.06 -3.98 -16.44
C ASN A 139 -6.88 -3.33 -17.17
N VAL A 140 -5.68 -3.55 -16.66
CA VAL A 140 -4.45 -3.04 -17.28
C VAL A 140 -3.39 -4.14 -17.26
N PRO A 141 -2.51 -4.20 -18.26
CA PRO A 141 -1.40 -5.16 -18.23
C PRO A 141 -0.36 -4.68 -17.22
N THR A 142 0.26 -5.64 -16.52
CA THR A 142 1.41 -5.36 -15.66
C THR A 142 2.57 -6.28 -16.05
N ARG A 143 3.74 -6.03 -15.48
CA ARG A 143 4.94 -6.83 -15.74
C ARG A 143 4.70 -8.33 -15.51
N PHE A 144 3.86 -8.69 -14.53
CA PHE A 144 3.67 -10.10 -14.15
C PHE A 144 2.22 -10.56 -14.34
N GLY A 145 1.48 -9.95 -15.26
CA GLY A 145 0.13 -10.38 -15.58
C GLY A 145 -0.88 -9.26 -15.48
N PRO A 146 -2.17 -9.57 -15.51
CA PRO A 146 -3.20 -8.54 -15.47
C PRO A 146 -3.25 -7.85 -14.12
N GLY A 147 -3.49 -6.55 -14.13
CA GLY A 147 -3.78 -5.76 -12.95
C GLY A 147 -5.12 -5.10 -13.11
N LEU A 148 -5.63 -4.56 -12.02
CA LEU A 148 -6.91 -3.87 -12.01
C LEU A 148 -6.70 -2.45 -11.50
N ARG A 149 -6.98 -1.45 -12.37
CA ARG A 149 -6.97 -0.06 -11.91
C ARG A 149 -8.19 0.20 -11.06
N MET A 150 -7.98 0.81 -9.90
CA MET A 150 -9.04 1.12 -8.97
C MET A 150 -8.85 2.54 -8.44
N ARG A 151 -9.93 3.13 -7.97
CA ARG A 151 -9.95 4.51 -7.50
C ARG A 151 -10.69 4.62 -6.18
N LEU A 152 -10.11 5.41 -5.27
CA LEU A 152 -10.75 5.81 -4.01
C LEU A 152 -10.97 7.31 -4.03
N LEU A 153 -12.21 7.74 -3.82
CA LEU A 153 -12.50 9.15 -3.59
C LEU A 153 -12.33 9.44 -2.11
N VAL A 154 -11.50 10.41 -1.79
CA VAL A 154 -11.28 10.83 -0.42
C VAL A 154 -11.92 12.19 -0.21
N ASP A 155 -12.70 12.30 0.85
CA ASP A 155 -13.47 13.50 1.12
C ASP A 155 -13.34 13.85 2.59
N GLU A 156 -12.92 15.08 2.83
CA GLU A 156 -12.78 15.61 4.17
C GLU A 156 -14.10 15.60 4.94
N ALA A 157 -15.23 15.71 4.23
CA ALA A 157 -16.54 15.75 4.85
C ALA A 157 -17.11 14.38 5.19
N ASP A 158 -16.48 13.28 4.76
CA ASP A 158 -16.98 11.94 4.99
C ASP A 158 -16.53 11.42 6.35
N PRO A 159 -17.43 11.35 7.35
CA PRO A 159 -17.05 10.86 8.67
C PRO A 159 -16.65 9.39 8.69
N ALA A 160 -17.05 8.61 7.69
CA ALA A 160 -16.65 7.20 7.61
C ALA A 160 -15.20 7.02 7.24
N SER A 161 -14.57 8.05 6.68
CA SER A 161 -13.16 8.02 6.31
C SER A 161 -12.24 8.41 7.46
N ARG A 162 -12.80 8.67 8.62
CA ARG A 162 -12.03 9.11 9.80
C ARG A 162 -11.79 7.97 10.77
#